data_30084db66375674cd26884bd2a410a48
#
_entry.id   30084db66375674cd26884bd2a410a48
#
_cell.length_a   1.000
_cell.length_b   1.000
_cell.length_c   1.000
_cell.angle_alpha   90.00
_cell.angle_beta   90.00
_cell.angle_gamma   90.00
#
_symmetry.space_group_name_H-M   'P 1'
#
loop_
_entity.id
_entity.type
_entity.pdbx_description
1 polymer ?
#
loop_
_entity_poly.entity_id
_entity_poly.type
_entity_poly.pdbx_seq_one_letter_code
_entity_poly.pdbx_strand_id
1 'polypeptide(L)'
;MKNVYQIGSGDLTFDIIERIINENLKLELAPEAKDRIQKCRNYLDRKIKESDVPLYGITTGFGSLCNRNISSDELSTLQENLVKSHACSVGAEMPHVIVKLMFLLKAHALSLGHSGVQVITVQRIIDFFNNDVMPIVYDRGSLGASGDLAPLANLFLPLIGVGDVYYKGKRCEAISVLDEFGWEPVKLKSKEGLALLNGTQFMSCLLYTSPSPR
;
A
#
# COMPACT_ATOMS: atom_id res chain seq x y z
N MET A 1 -14.33 -0.08 -26.22
CA MET A 1 -13.59 -1.08 -25.40
C MET A 1 -13.49 -0.52 -23.99
N LYS A 2 -13.71 -1.33 -22.95
CA LYS A 2 -13.57 -0.83 -21.57
C LYS A 2 -12.10 -0.42 -21.35
N ASN A 3 -11.87 0.84 -21.02
CA ASN A 3 -10.55 1.41 -20.73
C ASN A 3 -10.07 0.97 -19.32
N VAL A 4 -10.08 -0.36 -19.07
CA VAL A 4 -9.86 -0.98 -17.76
C VAL A 4 -8.85 -2.10 -17.87
N TYR A 5 -7.88 -2.14 -16.95
CA TYR A 5 -6.96 -3.25 -16.75
C TYR A 5 -7.34 -4.05 -15.51
N GLN A 6 -7.47 -5.39 -15.68
CA GLN A 6 -7.76 -6.32 -14.59
C GLN A 6 -6.47 -6.68 -13.84
N ILE A 7 -6.23 -6.03 -12.69
CA ILE A 7 -5.02 -6.27 -11.91
C ILE A 7 -5.10 -7.60 -11.17
N GLY A 8 -4.01 -8.36 -11.24
CA GLY A 8 -3.92 -9.70 -10.65
C GLY A 8 -4.47 -10.82 -11.54
N SER A 9 -4.86 -10.52 -12.80
CA SER A 9 -5.26 -11.57 -13.78
C SER A 9 -4.08 -12.25 -14.47
N GLY A 10 -2.86 -11.71 -14.36
CA GLY A 10 -1.65 -12.21 -15.00
C GLY A 10 -0.43 -11.39 -14.63
N ASP A 11 0.67 -11.62 -15.35
CA ASP A 11 1.93 -10.89 -15.13
C ASP A 11 1.80 -9.43 -15.55
N LEU A 12 2.45 -8.56 -14.78
CA LEU A 12 2.54 -7.14 -15.07
C LEU A 12 3.87 -6.86 -15.78
N THR A 13 3.84 -6.77 -17.12
CA THR A 13 5.03 -6.45 -17.94
C THR A 13 5.23 -4.95 -18.08
N PHE A 14 6.43 -4.53 -18.53
CA PHE A 14 6.70 -3.11 -18.79
C PHE A 14 5.76 -2.51 -19.83
N ASP A 15 5.44 -3.24 -20.91
CA ASP A 15 4.50 -2.77 -21.95
C ASP A 15 3.10 -2.54 -21.38
N ILE A 16 2.66 -3.41 -20.45
CA ILE A 16 1.38 -3.24 -19.77
C ILE A 16 1.40 -2.02 -18.83
N ILE A 17 2.49 -1.82 -18.08
CA ILE A 17 2.67 -0.63 -17.22
C ILE A 17 2.61 0.64 -18.06
N GLU A 18 3.36 0.68 -19.16
CA GLU A 18 3.39 1.82 -20.08
C GLU A 18 1.99 2.12 -20.64
N ARG A 19 1.25 1.11 -21.08
CA ARG A 19 -0.13 1.29 -21.52
C ARG A 19 -1.05 1.83 -20.42
N ILE A 20 -0.97 1.28 -19.22
CA ILE A 20 -1.82 1.73 -18.10
C ILE A 20 -1.61 3.22 -17.83
N ILE A 21 -0.35 3.67 -17.84
CA ILE A 21 -0.01 5.07 -17.56
C ILE A 21 -0.34 5.98 -18.75
N ASN A 22 0.12 5.65 -19.96
CA ASN A 22 -0.02 6.51 -21.14
C ASN A 22 -1.47 6.60 -21.66
N GLU A 23 -2.22 5.49 -21.60
CA GLU A 23 -3.63 5.45 -22.00
C GLU A 23 -4.57 5.79 -20.86
N ASN A 24 -4.03 6.07 -19.66
CA ASN A 24 -4.79 6.36 -18.44
C ASN A 24 -5.87 5.31 -18.14
N LEU A 25 -5.50 4.03 -18.23
CA LEU A 25 -6.43 2.94 -17.95
C LEU A 25 -6.86 2.94 -16.48
N LYS A 26 -8.12 2.65 -16.24
CA LYS A 26 -8.60 2.38 -14.88
C LYS A 26 -8.20 0.97 -14.46
N LEU A 27 -7.93 0.80 -13.17
CA LEU A 27 -7.66 -0.52 -12.58
C LEU A 27 -8.94 -1.12 -12.01
N GLU A 28 -9.09 -2.41 -12.17
CA GLU A 28 -10.12 -3.20 -11.50
C GLU A 28 -9.48 -4.47 -10.94
N LEU A 29 -9.83 -4.84 -9.71
CA LEU A 29 -9.28 -6.04 -9.10
C LEU A 29 -9.95 -7.28 -9.70
N ALA A 30 -9.15 -8.15 -10.33
CA ALA A 30 -9.65 -9.39 -10.92
C ALA A 30 -10.38 -10.26 -9.88
N PRO A 31 -11.48 -10.94 -10.24
CA PRO A 31 -12.21 -11.81 -9.33
C PRO A 31 -11.32 -12.85 -8.65
N GLU A 32 -10.43 -13.49 -9.41
CA GLU A 32 -9.49 -14.50 -8.91
C GLU A 32 -8.48 -13.90 -7.92
N ALA A 33 -8.12 -12.63 -8.10
CA ALA A 33 -7.26 -11.91 -7.16
C ALA A 33 -8.00 -11.62 -5.85
N LYS A 34 -9.28 -11.22 -5.91
CA LYS A 34 -10.11 -11.07 -4.71
C LYS A 34 -10.18 -12.36 -3.90
N ASP A 35 -10.39 -13.48 -4.57
CA ASP A 35 -10.46 -14.80 -3.93
C ASP A 35 -9.14 -15.19 -3.27
N ARG A 36 -8.00 -14.95 -3.95
CA ARG A 36 -6.66 -15.21 -3.40
C ARG A 36 -6.39 -14.35 -2.15
N ILE A 37 -6.67 -13.06 -2.23
CA ILE A 37 -6.51 -12.12 -1.10
C ILE A 37 -7.37 -12.58 0.08
N GLN A 38 -8.66 -12.86 -0.16
CA GLN A 38 -9.59 -13.28 0.89
C GLN A 38 -9.19 -14.62 1.53
N LYS A 39 -8.76 -15.57 0.71
CA LYS A 39 -8.24 -16.87 1.19
C LYS A 39 -7.03 -16.70 2.10
N CYS A 40 -6.08 -15.86 1.70
CA CYS A 40 -4.89 -15.57 2.50
C CYS A 40 -5.26 -14.86 3.82
N ARG A 41 -6.16 -13.88 3.78
CA ARG A 41 -6.63 -13.18 4.98
C ARG A 41 -7.34 -14.14 5.94
N ASN A 42 -8.25 -14.97 5.46
CA ASN A 42 -8.94 -15.95 6.26
C ASN A 42 -7.98 -16.96 6.92
N TYR A 43 -6.97 -17.40 6.17
CA TYR A 43 -5.92 -18.27 6.73
C TYR A 43 -5.18 -17.58 7.88
N LEU A 44 -4.77 -16.33 7.68
CA LEU A 44 -4.06 -15.58 8.72
C LEU A 44 -4.92 -15.34 9.96
N ASP A 45 -6.19 -14.93 9.78
CA ASP A 45 -7.12 -14.69 10.88
C ASP A 45 -7.36 -15.98 11.70
N ARG A 46 -7.47 -17.12 11.03
CA ARG A 46 -7.57 -18.43 11.69
C ARG A 46 -6.29 -18.77 12.43
N LYS A 47 -5.13 -18.61 11.77
CA LYS A 47 -3.83 -18.94 12.36
C LYS A 47 -3.53 -18.12 13.62
N ILE A 48 -3.92 -16.85 13.64
CA ILE A 48 -3.78 -15.99 14.83
C ILE A 48 -4.62 -16.51 16.00
N LYS A 49 -5.84 -16.99 15.70
CA LYS A 49 -6.74 -17.53 16.75
C LYS A 49 -6.30 -18.89 17.28
N GLU A 50 -5.69 -19.70 16.45
CA GLU A 50 -5.30 -21.08 16.78
C GLU A 50 -3.88 -21.16 17.37
N SER A 51 -3.07 -20.11 17.26
CA SER A 51 -1.66 -20.14 17.67
C SER A 51 -1.48 -19.61 19.09
N ASP A 52 -0.97 -20.44 19.97
CA ASP A 52 -0.52 -20.05 21.31
C ASP A 52 0.93 -19.46 21.26
N VAL A 53 1.60 -19.53 20.12
CA VAL A 53 2.95 -19.03 19.93
C VAL A 53 2.92 -17.64 19.32
N PRO A 54 3.70 -16.68 19.84
CA PRO A 54 3.84 -15.36 19.25
C PRO A 54 4.32 -15.42 17.80
N LEU A 55 3.62 -14.70 16.90
CA LEU A 55 3.97 -14.62 15.48
C LEU A 55 4.61 -13.25 15.23
N TYR A 56 5.91 -13.24 14.87
CA TYR A 56 6.68 -12.01 14.65
C TYR A 56 6.00 -11.05 13.66
N GLY A 57 5.83 -9.81 14.08
CA GLY A 57 5.22 -8.75 13.27
C GLY A 57 3.73 -8.97 12.93
N ILE A 58 3.09 -9.95 13.55
CA ILE A 58 1.67 -10.26 13.40
C ILE A 58 0.97 -10.10 14.74
N THR A 59 1.43 -10.85 15.78
CA THR A 59 0.95 -10.76 17.15
C THR A 59 2.01 -10.24 18.11
N THR A 60 3.16 -9.82 17.61
CA THR A 60 4.23 -9.17 18.37
C THR A 60 4.56 -7.80 17.81
N GLY A 61 5.30 -7.01 18.58
CA GLY A 61 5.99 -5.83 18.07
C GLY A 61 7.13 -6.18 17.10
N PHE A 62 7.88 -5.16 16.68
CA PHE A 62 8.98 -5.26 15.71
C PHE A 62 10.32 -4.97 16.38
N GLY A 63 11.41 -5.49 15.80
CA GLY A 63 12.78 -5.25 16.25
C GLY A 63 12.95 -5.62 17.71
N SER A 64 13.36 -4.68 18.56
CA SER A 64 13.53 -4.91 20.00
C SER A 64 12.26 -5.30 20.76
N LEU A 65 11.09 -5.10 20.17
CA LEU A 65 9.79 -5.46 20.73
C LEU A 65 9.27 -6.83 20.24
N CYS A 66 10.10 -7.62 19.57
CA CYS A 66 9.70 -8.91 18.99
C CYS A 66 9.17 -9.93 20.02
N ASN A 67 9.56 -9.79 21.29
CA ASN A 67 9.13 -10.66 22.39
C ASN A 67 7.88 -10.15 23.13
N ARG A 68 7.33 -8.97 22.74
CA ARG A 68 6.10 -8.44 23.34
C ARG A 68 4.89 -8.92 22.56
N ASN A 69 4.08 -9.74 23.22
CA ASN A 69 2.74 -10.09 22.71
C ASN A 69 1.83 -8.86 22.78
N ILE A 70 1.10 -8.65 21.70
CA ILE A 70 0.11 -7.60 21.54
C ILE A 70 -1.27 -8.23 21.63
N SER A 71 -2.15 -7.67 22.45
CA SER A 71 -3.53 -8.13 22.57
C SER A 71 -4.30 -7.99 21.25
N SER A 72 -5.29 -8.81 21.03
CA SER A 72 -6.12 -8.77 19.81
C SER A 72 -6.72 -7.38 19.56
N ASP A 73 -7.09 -6.68 20.63
CA ASP A 73 -7.73 -5.37 20.57
C ASP A 73 -6.75 -4.26 20.20
N GLU A 74 -5.46 -4.45 20.47
CA GLU A 74 -4.40 -3.50 20.16
C GLU A 74 -3.74 -3.74 18.80
N LEU A 75 -4.01 -4.89 18.14
CA LEU A 75 -3.38 -5.22 16.86
C LEU A 75 -3.67 -4.18 15.76
N SER A 76 -4.87 -3.64 15.70
CA SER A 76 -5.22 -2.59 14.72
C SER A 76 -4.44 -1.30 14.99
N THR A 77 -4.41 -0.87 16.24
CA THR A 77 -3.66 0.32 16.68
C THR A 77 -2.16 0.16 16.40
N LEU A 78 -1.60 -1.04 16.62
CA LEU A 78 -0.21 -1.33 16.29
C LEU A 78 0.07 -1.12 14.79
N GLN A 79 -0.81 -1.62 13.91
CA GLN A 79 -0.62 -1.49 12.46
C GLN A 79 -0.72 -0.02 11.99
N GLU A 80 -1.66 0.74 12.54
CA GLU A 80 -1.77 2.17 12.25
C GLU A 80 -0.54 2.93 12.76
N ASN A 81 -0.10 2.66 13.99
CA ASN A 81 1.09 3.28 14.57
C ASN A 81 2.36 2.91 13.79
N LEU A 82 2.43 1.71 13.23
CA LEU A 82 3.52 1.31 12.34
C LEU A 82 3.57 2.22 11.11
N VAL A 83 2.45 2.45 10.44
CA VAL A 83 2.39 3.35 9.28
C VAL A 83 2.74 4.78 9.70
N LYS A 84 2.13 5.30 10.77
CA LYS A 84 2.37 6.66 11.26
C LYS A 84 3.83 6.91 11.65
N SER A 85 4.44 5.99 12.37
CA SER A 85 5.82 6.14 12.87
C SER A 85 6.89 6.04 11.77
N HIS A 86 6.59 5.37 10.67
CA HIS A 86 7.51 5.22 9.54
C HIS A 86 7.32 6.29 8.46
N ALA A 87 6.28 7.11 8.51
CA ALA A 87 6.03 8.20 7.58
C ALA A 87 6.91 9.42 7.90
N CYS A 88 8.22 9.23 7.83
CA CYS A 88 9.24 10.21 8.22
C CYS A 88 10.13 10.67 7.03
N SER A 89 9.70 10.42 5.79
CA SER A 89 10.40 10.90 4.59
C SER A 89 10.44 12.43 4.56
N VAL A 90 11.51 12.99 3.99
CA VAL A 90 11.74 14.43 3.85
C VAL A 90 12.30 14.75 2.47
N GLY A 91 12.49 16.04 2.16
CA GLY A 91 13.08 16.49 0.91
C GLY A 91 12.04 17.02 -0.08
N ALA A 92 12.31 16.82 -1.38
CA ALA A 92 11.39 17.25 -2.43
C ALA A 92 10.24 16.24 -2.59
N GLU A 93 9.09 16.75 -2.99
CA GLU A 93 7.94 15.89 -3.31
C GLU A 93 8.19 15.10 -4.60
N MET A 94 7.82 13.83 -4.59
CA MET A 94 7.95 12.97 -5.76
C MET A 94 6.96 13.33 -6.86
N PRO A 95 7.38 13.25 -8.14
CA PRO A 95 6.46 13.45 -9.25
C PRO A 95 5.25 12.51 -9.17
N HIS A 96 4.06 13.01 -9.50
CA HIS A 96 2.80 12.23 -9.41
C HIS A 96 2.86 10.92 -10.21
N VAL A 97 3.56 10.89 -11.34
CA VAL A 97 3.71 9.66 -12.13
C VAL A 97 4.43 8.56 -11.34
N ILE A 98 5.43 8.91 -10.53
CA ILE A 98 6.14 7.97 -9.67
C ILE A 98 5.21 7.43 -8.58
N VAL A 99 4.46 8.32 -7.93
CA VAL A 99 3.47 7.93 -6.90
C VAL A 99 2.40 7.00 -7.49
N LYS A 100 1.94 7.31 -8.70
CA LYS A 100 0.97 6.49 -9.44
C LYS A 100 1.54 5.10 -9.78
N LEU A 101 2.80 5.03 -10.21
CA LEU A 101 3.51 3.76 -10.43
C LEU A 101 3.69 2.96 -9.15
N MET A 102 4.02 3.61 -8.03
CA MET A 102 4.11 2.95 -6.73
C MET A 102 2.78 2.29 -6.33
N PHE A 103 1.65 2.98 -6.53
CA PHE A 103 0.31 2.41 -6.31
C PHE A 103 0.06 1.20 -7.21
N LEU A 104 0.34 1.30 -8.50
CA LEU A 104 0.15 0.21 -9.46
C LEU A 104 0.95 -1.03 -9.05
N LEU A 105 2.24 -0.86 -8.78
CA LEU A 105 3.12 -1.96 -8.39
C LEU A 105 2.69 -2.57 -7.05
N LYS A 106 2.26 -1.74 -6.10
CA LYS A 106 1.81 -2.24 -4.80
C LYS A 106 0.48 -2.97 -4.90
N ALA A 107 -0.49 -2.43 -5.64
CA ALA A 107 -1.75 -3.11 -5.89
C ALA A 107 -1.54 -4.46 -6.57
N HIS A 108 -0.63 -4.52 -7.56
CA HIS A 108 -0.26 -5.78 -8.22
C HIS A 108 0.36 -6.77 -7.22
N ALA A 109 1.36 -6.36 -6.46
CA ALA A 109 2.02 -7.23 -5.47
C ALA A 109 1.04 -7.78 -4.43
N LEU A 110 0.11 -6.96 -3.93
CA LEU A 110 -0.90 -7.38 -2.97
C LEU A 110 -1.96 -8.30 -3.61
N SER A 111 -2.27 -8.12 -4.90
CA SER A 111 -3.23 -8.94 -5.66
C SER A 111 -2.81 -10.40 -5.81
N LEU A 112 -1.53 -10.71 -5.60
CA LEU A 112 -1.01 -12.08 -5.60
C LEU A 112 -1.51 -12.93 -4.42
N GLY A 113 -2.05 -12.28 -3.36
CA GLY A 113 -2.69 -12.97 -2.26
C GLY A 113 -1.75 -13.64 -1.25
N HIS A 114 -0.52 -13.12 -1.08
CA HIS A 114 0.46 -13.66 -0.12
C HIS A 114 0.67 -12.79 1.12
N SER A 115 0.14 -11.57 1.12
CA SER A 115 0.46 -10.57 2.14
C SER A 115 -0.47 -10.58 3.35
N GLY A 116 -1.61 -11.25 3.29
CA GLY A 116 -2.59 -11.31 4.38
C GLY A 116 -3.35 -10.00 4.60
N VAL A 117 -3.50 -9.19 3.56
CA VAL A 117 -4.30 -7.95 3.60
C VAL A 117 -5.78 -8.24 3.40
N GLN A 118 -6.62 -7.28 3.76
CA GLN A 118 -8.04 -7.28 3.43
C GLN A 118 -8.25 -6.89 1.96
N VAL A 119 -9.34 -7.36 1.36
CA VAL A 119 -9.73 -6.95 0.00
C VAL A 119 -9.97 -5.43 -0.08
N ILE A 120 -10.58 -4.85 0.96
CA ILE A 120 -10.85 -3.41 1.03
C ILE A 120 -9.56 -2.57 0.98
N THR A 121 -8.48 -3.04 1.56
CA THR A 121 -7.18 -2.36 1.53
C THR A 121 -6.66 -2.23 0.11
N VAL A 122 -6.70 -3.35 -0.65
CA VAL A 122 -6.27 -3.33 -2.07
C VAL A 122 -7.24 -2.52 -2.92
N GLN A 123 -8.54 -2.64 -2.67
CA GLN A 123 -9.54 -1.86 -3.39
C GLN A 123 -9.34 -0.36 -3.17
N ARG A 124 -9.06 0.09 -1.94
CA ARG A 124 -8.82 1.52 -1.67
C ARG A 124 -7.57 2.04 -2.39
N ILE A 125 -6.50 1.24 -2.54
CA ILE A 125 -5.32 1.59 -3.35
C ILE A 125 -5.74 1.81 -4.81
N ILE A 126 -6.57 0.91 -5.35
CA ILE A 126 -7.12 1.01 -6.70
C ILE A 126 -8.02 2.23 -6.84
N ASP A 127 -8.85 2.53 -5.85
CA ASP A 127 -9.75 3.69 -5.85
C ASP A 127 -8.94 5.00 -5.88
N PHE A 128 -7.87 5.09 -5.10
CA PHE A 128 -6.96 6.25 -5.11
C PHE A 128 -6.29 6.41 -6.48
N PHE A 129 -5.74 5.32 -7.04
CA PHE A 129 -5.17 5.33 -8.38
C PHE A 129 -6.17 5.82 -9.43
N ASN A 130 -7.39 5.28 -9.40
CA ASN A 130 -8.42 5.56 -10.39
C ASN A 130 -8.99 6.98 -10.34
N ASN A 131 -8.94 7.61 -9.18
CA ASN A 131 -9.49 8.95 -8.97
C ASN A 131 -8.40 10.04 -8.84
N ASP A 132 -7.15 9.68 -9.18
CA ASP A 132 -5.99 10.57 -9.10
C ASP A 132 -5.86 11.25 -7.72
N VAL A 133 -6.17 10.49 -6.65
CA VAL A 133 -5.91 10.89 -5.27
C VAL A 133 -4.47 10.52 -4.94
N MET A 134 -3.55 11.49 -5.02
CA MET A 134 -2.12 11.26 -4.96
C MET A 134 -1.53 11.64 -3.61
N PRO A 135 -1.12 10.68 -2.77
CA PRO A 135 -0.40 10.97 -1.53
C PRO A 135 0.90 11.73 -1.77
N ILE A 136 1.31 12.51 -0.76
CA ILE A 136 2.58 13.21 -0.81
C ILE A 136 3.68 12.28 -0.32
N VAL A 137 4.58 11.93 -1.23
CA VAL A 137 5.77 11.11 -0.98
C VAL A 137 6.99 11.96 -1.22
N TYR A 138 8.00 11.84 -0.37
CA TYR A 138 9.23 12.64 -0.46
C TYR A 138 10.41 11.79 -0.97
N ASP A 139 11.41 12.45 -1.56
CA ASP A 139 12.55 11.81 -2.23
C ASP A 139 13.60 11.22 -1.28
N ARG A 140 13.55 11.55 0.03
CA ARG A 140 14.52 11.10 1.03
C ARG A 140 13.82 10.38 2.17
N GLY A 141 14.34 9.20 2.52
CA GLY A 141 13.80 8.38 3.61
C GLY A 141 13.88 6.88 3.36
N SER A 142 14.13 6.45 2.11
CA SER A 142 14.41 5.05 1.84
C SER A 142 15.82 4.71 2.30
N LEU A 143 15.95 3.72 3.19
CA LEU A 143 17.24 3.21 3.66
C LEU A 143 17.70 1.96 2.91
N GLY A 144 16.79 1.23 2.28
CA GLY A 144 17.07 0.07 1.45
C GLY A 144 17.38 -1.24 2.20
N ALA A 145 17.61 -1.21 3.51
CA ALA A 145 17.96 -2.41 4.30
C ALA A 145 16.81 -3.43 4.40
N SER A 146 15.57 -2.97 4.49
CA SER A 146 14.36 -3.81 4.56
C SER A 146 13.26 -3.33 3.61
N GLY A 147 13.63 -2.57 2.59
CA GLY A 147 12.73 -1.96 1.62
C GLY A 147 12.55 -0.46 1.83
N ASP A 148 11.59 0.10 1.13
CA ASP A 148 11.31 1.54 1.08
C ASP A 148 10.29 1.95 2.17
N LEU A 149 10.56 1.62 3.44
CA LEU A 149 9.57 1.73 4.53
C LEU A 149 8.98 3.15 4.65
N ALA A 150 9.82 4.19 4.72
CA ALA A 150 9.36 5.55 4.92
C ALA A 150 8.59 6.13 3.71
N PRO A 151 9.07 6.02 2.45
CA PRO A 151 8.27 6.42 1.29
C PRO A 151 6.95 5.68 1.17
N LEU A 152 6.93 4.36 1.43
CA LEU A 152 5.70 3.57 1.41
C LEU A 152 4.76 3.93 2.57
N ALA A 153 5.29 4.27 3.74
CA ALA A 153 4.48 4.78 4.84
C ALA A 153 3.77 6.09 4.45
N ASN A 154 4.50 7.05 3.87
CA ASN A 154 3.89 8.27 3.35
C ASN A 154 2.83 8.00 2.28
N LEU A 155 3.09 7.03 1.38
CA LEU A 155 2.13 6.62 0.35
C LEU A 155 0.81 6.13 0.95
N PHE A 156 0.85 5.44 2.10
CA PHE A 156 -0.32 4.76 2.67
C PHE A 156 -0.93 5.44 3.91
N LEU A 157 -0.35 6.54 4.41
CA LEU A 157 -1.00 7.37 5.44
C LEU A 157 -2.43 7.77 5.07
N PRO A 158 -2.70 8.22 3.83
CA PRO A 158 -4.05 8.64 3.44
C PRO A 158 -5.10 7.53 3.46
N LEU A 159 -4.71 6.25 3.35
CA LEU A 159 -5.66 5.14 3.46
C LEU A 159 -6.32 5.08 4.85
N ILE A 160 -5.59 5.50 5.87
CA ILE A 160 -6.07 5.56 7.27
C ILE A 160 -6.58 6.95 7.67
N GLY A 161 -6.79 7.85 6.69
CA GLY A 161 -7.34 9.18 6.90
C GLY A 161 -6.35 10.21 7.45
N VAL A 162 -5.04 9.95 7.36
CA VAL A 162 -3.99 10.82 7.91
C VAL A 162 -3.10 11.38 6.79
N GLY A 163 -2.57 12.58 6.98
CA GLY A 163 -1.67 13.23 6.02
C GLY A 163 -2.41 13.95 4.90
N ASP A 164 -1.65 14.39 3.91
CA ASP A 164 -2.14 15.19 2.80
C ASP A 164 -2.08 14.42 1.48
N VAL A 165 -2.93 14.83 0.56
CA VAL A 165 -2.97 14.33 -0.81
C VAL A 165 -3.08 15.50 -1.80
N TYR A 166 -2.66 15.27 -3.02
CA TYR A 166 -3.09 16.08 -4.16
C TYR A 166 -4.37 15.48 -4.74
N TYR A 167 -5.41 16.30 -4.84
CA TYR A 167 -6.67 15.96 -5.47
C TYR A 167 -7.21 17.16 -6.24
N LYS A 168 -7.65 16.97 -7.48
CA LYS A 168 -8.09 18.06 -8.40
C LYS A 168 -7.07 19.21 -8.50
N GLY A 169 -5.77 18.88 -8.50
CA GLY A 169 -4.69 19.86 -8.61
C GLY A 169 -4.44 20.69 -7.34
N LYS A 170 -5.04 20.34 -6.21
CA LYS A 170 -4.86 21.03 -4.92
C LYS A 170 -4.37 20.07 -3.85
N ARG A 171 -3.53 20.57 -2.97
CA ARG A 171 -3.14 19.88 -1.74
C ARG A 171 -4.24 20.03 -0.71
N CYS A 172 -4.70 18.95 -0.13
CA CYS A 172 -5.76 18.91 0.89
C CYS A 172 -5.53 17.74 1.85
N GLU A 173 -6.17 17.81 2.99
CA GLU A 173 -6.14 16.72 3.98
C GLU A 173 -6.81 15.46 3.41
N ALA A 174 -6.18 14.31 3.63
CA ALA A 174 -6.68 13.03 3.14
C ALA A 174 -8.11 12.74 3.62
N ILE A 175 -8.41 13.03 4.88
CA ILE A 175 -9.72 12.78 5.46
C ILE A 175 -10.84 13.52 4.71
N SER A 176 -10.60 14.77 4.28
CA SER A 176 -11.59 15.56 3.53
C SER A 176 -11.90 14.94 2.17
N VAL A 177 -10.90 14.32 1.52
CA VAL A 177 -11.09 13.62 0.25
C VAL A 177 -11.84 12.31 0.45
N LEU A 178 -11.52 11.57 1.51
CA LEU A 178 -12.26 10.36 1.87
C LEU A 178 -13.73 10.68 2.09
N ASP A 179 -14.03 11.75 2.86
CA ASP A 179 -15.40 12.20 3.12
C ASP A 179 -16.13 12.61 1.83
N GLU A 180 -15.47 13.31 0.89
CA GLU A 180 -16.06 13.68 -0.41
C GLU A 180 -16.51 12.46 -1.21
N PHE A 181 -15.75 11.36 -1.14
CA PHE A 181 -16.10 10.08 -1.80
C PHE A 181 -17.03 9.19 -0.97
N GLY A 182 -17.33 9.53 0.28
CA GLY A 182 -18.02 8.66 1.22
C GLY A 182 -17.20 7.42 1.59
N TRP A 183 -15.87 7.53 1.59
CA TRP A 183 -14.98 6.44 1.93
C TRP A 183 -14.55 6.50 3.38
N GLU A 184 -14.87 5.48 4.14
CA GLU A 184 -14.34 5.30 5.49
C GLU A 184 -12.82 5.08 5.46
N PRO A 185 -12.04 5.65 6.41
CA PRO A 185 -10.65 5.25 6.61
C PRO A 185 -10.52 3.75 6.79
N VAL A 186 -9.51 3.16 6.16
CA VAL A 186 -9.29 1.70 6.25
C VAL A 186 -8.80 1.36 7.65
N LYS A 187 -9.56 0.53 8.38
CA LYS A 187 -9.13 -0.04 9.64
C LYS A 187 -8.20 -1.21 9.37
N LEU A 188 -6.91 -1.00 9.62
CA LEU A 188 -5.90 -2.02 9.37
C LEU A 188 -6.02 -3.17 10.36
N LYS A 189 -6.07 -4.41 9.87
CA LYS A 189 -5.96 -5.62 10.66
C LYS A 189 -4.49 -6.01 10.85
N SER A 190 -4.26 -7.01 11.71
CA SER A 190 -2.92 -7.57 11.95
C SER A 190 -2.17 -7.85 10.66
N LYS A 191 -0.88 -7.51 10.60
CA LYS A 191 0.03 -7.63 9.46
C LYS A 191 -0.18 -6.61 8.32
N GLU A 192 -1.28 -5.86 8.25
CA GLU A 192 -1.55 -4.97 7.13
C GLU A 192 -0.62 -3.76 7.08
N GLY A 193 -0.30 -3.16 8.21
CA GLY A 193 0.72 -2.11 8.27
C GLY A 193 2.05 -2.60 7.69
N LEU A 194 2.53 -3.76 8.14
CA LEU A 194 3.73 -4.38 7.57
C LEU A 194 3.59 -4.66 6.07
N ALA A 195 2.46 -5.20 5.63
CA ALA A 195 2.23 -5.51 4.21
C ALA A 195 2.23 -4.26 3.32
N LEU A 196 1.78 -3.12 3.83
CA LEU A 196 1.81 -1.84 3.13
C LEU A 196 3.22 -1.26 3.04
N LEU A 197 3.97 -1.28 4.14
CA LEU A 197 5.29 -0.64 4.22
C LEU A 197 6.41 -1.48 3.59
N ASN A 198 6.32 -2.81 3.69
CA ASN A 198 7.40 -3.68 3.24
C ASN A 198 7.33 -3.89 1.72
N GLY A 199 8.37 -3.44 1.02
CA GLY A 199 8.48 -3.53 -0.43
C GLY A 199 9.52 -2.57 -0.98
N THR A 200 9.76 -2.64 -2.28
CA THR A 200 10.76 -1.86 -3.02
C THR A 200 10.15 -1.03 -4.15
N GLN A 201 8.86 -0.69 -4.03
CA GLN A 201 8.14 -0.02 -5.12
C GLN A 201 8.69 1.38 -5.42
N PHE A 202 9.13 2.11 -4.39
CA PHE A 202 9.75 3.43 -4.56
C PHE A 202 11.05 3.32 -5.35
N MET A 203 11.98 2.50 -4.89
CA MET A 203 13.27 2.28 -5.56
C MET A 203 13.09 1.72 -6.97
N SER A 204 12.18 0.77 -7.17
CA SER A 204 11.91 0.18 -8.49
C SER A 204 11.38 1.21 -9.49
N CYS A 205 10.48 2.10 -9.06
CA CYS A 205 9.98 3.19 -9.91
C CYS A 205 11.07 4.19 -10.29
N LEU A 206 11.94 4.56 -9.35
CA LEU A 206 13.07 5.48 -9.61
C LEU A 206 14.09 4.87 -10.56
N LEU A 207 14.45 3.61 -10.39
CA LEU A 207 15.39 2.91 -11.29
C LEU A 207 14.82 2.79 -12.69
N TYR A 208 13.54 2.51 -12.84
CA TYR A 208 12.87 2.41 -14.14
C TYR A 208 12.87 3.74 -14.90
N THR A 209 12.72 4.87 -14.20
CA THR A 209 12.65 6.21 -14.79
C THR A 209 13.99 6.91 -14.91
N SER A 210 15.04 6.35 -14.29
CA SER A 210 16.38 6.93 -14.34
C SER A 210 17.13 6.51 -15.60
N PRO A 211 17.79 7.45 -16.34
CA PRO A 211 18.64 7.09 -17.46
C PRO A 211 19.79 6.22 -16.94
N SER A 212 19.94 5.02 -17.48
CA SER A 212 21.09 4.17 -17.19
C SER A 212 22.35 4.74 -17.90
N PRO A 213 23.41 5.07 -17.18
CA PRO A 213 24.68 5.36 -17.82
C PRO A 213 25.24 4.06 -18.40
N ARG A 214 25.13 3.88 -19.69
CA ARG A 214 25.85 2.86 -20.45
C ARG A 214 27.01 3.51 -21.18
#